data_862e3a35ca3dc80879384e9370564c21
#
_entry.id   862e3a35ca3dc80879384e9370564c21
#
_cell.length_a   1.000
_cell.length_b   1.000
_cell.length_c   1.000
_cell.angle_alpha   90.00
_cell.angle_beta   90.00
_cell.angle_gamma   90.00
#
_symmetry.space_group_name_H-M   'P 1'
#
loop_
_entity.id
_entity.type
_entity.pdbx_description
1 polymer ?
#
loop_
_entity_poly.entity_id
_entity_poly.type
_entity_poly.pdbx_seq_one_letter_code
_entity_poly.pdbx_strand_id
1 'polypeptide(L)'
;AATVAGRVAELPSAVVFSIDPEIADTEALCEAFGEGPETCANCVIVRGKRGDIEKYVACLVLATTRVDVNKVVRKKLDVRKASFAPIDEAVGMSGMEYGGITPVGLPAEWPIWIDPRVAEAEAVCIGSGLRSSKLIVSGGDVLSLPGAEVVAGLAN
;
A
#
# COMPACT_ATOMS: atom_id res chain seq x y z
N ALA A 1 -10.66 2.39 -9.25
CA ALA A 1 -11.23 1.06 -9.08
C ALA A 1 -12.51 1.14 -8.24
N ALA A 2 -13.53 0.34 -8.58
CA ALA A 2 -14.83 0.38 -7.92
C ALA A 2 -14.74 0.06 -6.41
N THR A 3 -13.88 -0.89 -6.04
CA THR A 3 -13.63 -1.26 -4.64
C THR A 3 -13.00 -0.13 -3.84
N VAL A 4 -12.15 0.67 -4.47
CA VAL A 4 -11.49 1.82 -3.85
C VAL A 4 -12.49 2.96 -3.64
N ALA A 5 -13.27 3.29 -4.67
CA ALA A 5 -14.24 4.38 -4.62
C ALA A 5 -15.24 4.21 -3.46
N GLY A 6 -15.70 2.97 -3.22
CA GLY A 6 -16.62 2.67 -2.12
C GLY A 6 -16.02 2.87 -0.73
N ARG A 7 -14.70 2.75 -0.59
CA ARG A 7 -14.00 2.89 0.69
C ARG A 7 -13.43 4.27 0.95
N VAL A 8 -13.11 5.02 -0.10
CA VAL A 8 -12.58 6.40 0.05
C VAL A 8 -13.55 7.30 0.82
N ALA A 9 -14.84 7.11 0.63
CA ALA A 9 -15.86 7.86 1.36
C ALA A 9 -15.83 7.64 2.89
N GLU A 10 -15.20 6.56 3.35
CA GLU A 10 -15.02 6.25 4.78
C GLU A 10 -13.77 6.91 5.38
N LEU A 11 -12.97 7.59 4.56
CA LEU A 11 -11.72 8.24 4.98
C LEU A 11 -11.89 9.76 4.96
N PRO A 12 -12.16 10.40 6.12
CA PRO A 12 -12.51 11.83 6.17
C PRO A 12 -11.47 12.77 5.59
N SER A 13 -10.18 12.43 5.71
CA SER A 13 -9.09 13.27 5.19
C SER A 13 -8.78 13.05 3.72
N ALA A 14 -9.35 12.02 3.08
CA ALA A 14 -8.94 11.61 1.74
C ALA A 14 -9.31 12.66 0.68
N VAL A 15 -8.31 13.02 -0.12
CA VAL A 15 -8.46 13.87 -1.30
C VAL A 15 -7.98 13.09 -2.51
N VAL A 16 -8.83 12.99 -3.52
CA VAL A 16 -8.51 12.34 -4.80
C VAL A 16 -8.09 13.40 -5.79
N PHE A 17 -6.99 13.17 -6.49
CA PHE A 17 -6.57 14.07 -7.58
C PHE A 17 -6.10 13.26 -8.79
N SER A 18 -6.36 13.82 -9.97
CA SER A 18 -5.97 13.21 -11.24
C SER A 18 -4.51 13.49 -11.55
N ILE A 19 -3.84 12.49 -12.14
CA ILE A 19 -2.47 12.61 -12.64
C ILE A 19 -2.38 12.04 -14.04
N ASP A 20 -1.32 12.38 -14.75
CA ASP A 20 -0.95 11.71 -15.99
C ASP A 20 -0.51 10.27 -15.64
N PRO A 21 -1.08 9.22 -16.26
CA PRO A 21 -0.67 7.85 -16.02
C PRO A 21 0.82 7.58 -16.25
N GLU A 22 1.48 8.37 -17.08
CA GLU A 22 2.92 8.25 -17.35
C GLU A 22 3.79 8.62 -16.13
N ILE A 23 3.25 9.44 -15.21
CA ILE A 23 3.95 9.82 -13.98
C ILE A 23 3.40 9.11 -12.73
N ALA A 24 2.74 7.98 -12.90
CA ALA A 24 2.19 7.22 -11.77
C ALA A 24 3.26 6.66 -10.84
N ASP A 25 4.49 6.50 -11.32
CA ASP A 25 5.62 6.08 -10.48
C ASP A 25 5.99 7.19 -9.51
N THR A 26 6.32 6.79 -8.29
CA THR A 26 6.55 7.72 -7.18
C THR A 26 7.63 8.77 -7.49
N GLU A 27 8.73 8.36 -8.10
CA GLU A 27 9.82 9.28 -8.44
C GLU A 27 9.36 10.35 -9.43
N ALA A 28 8.73 9.93 -10.53
CA ALA A 28 8.20 10.84 -11.54
C ALA A 28 7.10 11.75 -10.98
N LEU A 29 6.25 11.23 -10.09
CA LEU A 29 5.21 12.00 -9.42
C LEU A 29 5.80 13.10 -8.53
N CYS A 30 6.77 12.75 -7.70
CA CYS A 30 7.44 13.70 -6.81
C CYS A 30 8.16 14.79 -7.62
N GLU A 31 8.84 14.43 -8.69
CA GLU A 31 9.51 15.39 -9.58
C GLU A 31 8.50 16.36 -10.21
N ALA A 32 7.36 15.86 -10.69
CA ALA A 32 6.34 16.68 -11.33
C ALA A 32 5.65 17.65 -10.37
N PHE A 33 5.47 17.28 -9.10
CA PHE A 33 4.76 18.09 -8.10
C PHE A 33 5.69 18.81 -7.13
N GLY A 34 7.01 18.66 -7.25
CA GLY A 34 7.99 19.31 -6.38
C GLY A 34 7.97 18.82 -4.93
N GLU A 35 7.39 17.64 -4.69
CA GLU A 35 7.34 17.00 -3.38
C GLU A 35 8.47 15.99 -3.22
N GLY A 36 8.93 15.77 -1.99
CA GLY A 36 9.92 14.74 -1.72
C GLY A 36 9.31 13.34 -1.65
N PRO A 37 10.07 12.29 -1.98
CA PRO A 37 9.58 10.92 -1.92
C PRO A 37 9.17 10.46 -0.51
N GLU A 38 9.62 11.17 0.51
CA GLU A 38 9.24 10.95 1.91
C GLU A 38 7.77 11.29 2.21
N THR A 39 7.09 12.01 1.30
CA THR A 39 5.65 12.32 1.41
C THR A 39 4.77 11.28 0.73
N CYS A 40 5.37 10.29 0.09
CA CYS A 40 4.68 9.24 -0.63
C CYS A 40 4.89 7.88 0.04
N ALA A 41 3.88 7.03 -0.02
CA ALA A 41 3.96 5.66 0.45
C ALA A 41 3.54 4.68 -0.64
N ASN A 42 4.25 3.56 -0.70
CA ASN A 42 3.97 2.46 -1.61
C ASN A 42 3.23 1.34 -0.88
N CYS A 43 2.22 0.80 -1.52
CA CYS A 43 1.53 -0.40 -1.06
C CYS A 43 2.12 -1.62 -1.78
N VAL A 44 2.83 -2.43 -1.04
CA VAL A 44 3.52 -3.62 -1.55
C VAL A 44 2.78 -4.87 -1.10
N ILE A 45 2.38 -5.72 -2.02
CA ILE A 45 1.73 -6.99 -1.70
C ILE A 45 2.79 -8.08 -1.55
N VAL A 46 2.81 -8.71 -0.39
CA VAL A 46 3.71 -9.83 -0.10
C VAL A 46 2.89 -11.12 -0.04
N ARG A 47 3.39 -12.16 -0.72
CA ARG A 47 2.84 -13.49 -0.68
C ARG A 47 3.70 -14.39 0.19
N GLY A 48 3.08 -15.07 1.15
CA GLY A 48 3.72 -16.07 1.97
C GLY A 48 3.19 -17.47 1.71
N LYS A 49 4.06 -18.48 1.82
CA LYS A 49 3.69 -19.89 1.65
C LYS A 49 4.17 -20.72 2.83
N ARG A 50 3.28 -21.62 3.27
CA ARG A 50 3.57 -22.66 4.25
C ARG A 50 2.85 -23.94 3.85
N GLY A 51 3.57 -24.88 3.20
CA GLY A 51 2.93 -26.03 2.58
C GLY A 51 1.99 -25.59 1.47
N ASP A 52 0.75 -26.05 1.51
CA ASP A 52 -0.30 -25.69 0.55
C ASP A 52 -1.03 -24.38 0.90
N ILE A 53 -0.70 -23.77 2.04
CA ILE A 53 -1.32 -22.54 2.49
C ILE A 53 -0.59 -21.34 1.90
N GLU A 54 -1.36 -20.46 1.25
CA GLU A 54 -0.88 -19.15 0.78
C GLU A 54 -1.55 -18.04 1.59
N LYS A 55 -0.75 -17.04 1.98
CA LYS A 55 -1.22 -15.85 2.68
C LYS A 55 -0.73 -14.61 1.95
N TYR A 56 -1.55 -13.57 1.96
CA TYR A 56 -1.20 -12.28 1.39
C TYR A 56 -1.31 -11.19 2.45
N VAL A 57 -0.44 -10.21 2.37
CA VAL A 57 -0.47 -9.02 3.22
C VAL A 57 -0.10 -7.80 2.41
N ALA A 58 -0.79 -6.69 2.65
CA ALA A 58 -0.44 -5.41 2.10
C ALA A 58 0.48 -4.67 3.07
N CYS A 59 1.64 -4.24 2.61
CA CYS A 59 2.59 -3.48 3.40
C CYS A 59 2.64 -2.06 2.87
N LEU A 60 2.25 -1.08 3.69
CA LEU A 60 2.28 0.33 3.35
C LEU A 60 3.51 0.97 3.99
N VAL A 61 4.45 1.38 3.17
CA VAL A 61 5.76 1.89 3.60
C VAL A 61 6.12 3.15 2.83
N LEU A 62 6.95 4.01 3.43
CA LEU A 62 7.45 5.19 2.71
C LEU A 62 8.21 4.78 1.45
N ALA A 63 8.06 5.55 0.40
CA ALA A 63 8.68 5.29 -0.90
C ALA A 63 10.23 5.26 -0.84
N THR A 64 10.82 5.93 0.15
CA THR A 64 12.26 5.94 0.43
C THR A 64 12.77 4.68 1.12
N THR A 65 11.89 3.75 1.46
CA THR A 65 12.22 2.55 2.25
C THR A 65 11.90 1.27 1.49
N ARG A 66 12.38 0.16 2.03
CA ARG A 66 12.11 -1.18 1.50
C ARG A 66 11.54 -2.08 2.58
N VAL A 67 10.51 -2.84 2.23
CA VAL A 67 9.89 -3.82 3.12
C VAL A 67 10.88 -4.92 3.47
N ASP A 68 11.02 -5.23 4.75
CA ASP A 68 11.81 -6.37 5.22
C ASP A 68 11.00 -7.67 5.13
N VAL A 69 10.96 -8.23 3.94
CA VAL A 69 10.18 -9.44 3.63
C VAL A 69 10.68 -10.66 4.41
N ASN A 70 11.99 -10.82 4.50
CA ASN A 70 12.58 -12.08 5.01
C ASN A 70 12.58 -12.20 6.53
N LYS A 71 12.78 -11.09 7.22
CA LYS A 71 12.83 -11.11 8.69
C LYS A 71 11.50 -10.73 9.32
N VAL A 72 10.94 -9.59 8.92
CA VAL A 72 9.74 -9.07 9.58
C VAL A 72 8.47 -9.72 9.02
N VAL A 73 8.23 -9.58 7.71
CA VAL A 73 6.98 -10.06 7.12
C VAL A 73 6.85 -11.57 7.21
N ARG A 74 7.87 -12.31 6.84
CA ARG A 74 7.84 -13.78 6.87
C ARG A 74 7.54 -14.32 8.26
N LYS A 75 8.17 -13.76 9.29
CA LYS A 75 7.97 -14.19 10.68
C LYS A 75 6.56 -13.85 11.18
N LYS A 76 6.12 -12.61 10.97
CA LYS A 76 4.81 -12.15 11.44
C LYS A 76 3.67 -12.86 10.71
N LEU A 77 3.84 -13.16 9.43
CA LEU A 77 2.87 -13.90 8.62
C LEU A 77 2.85 -15.41 8.97
N ASP A 78 3.85 -15.87 9.71
CA ASP A 78 4.04 -17.27 10.09
C ASP A 78 4.08 -18.20 8.88
N VAL A 79 4.98 -17.90 7.96
CA VAL A 79 5.19 -18.68 6.73
C VAL A 79 6.65 -19.10 6.57
N ARG A 80 6.87 -20.14 5.76
CA ARG A 80 8.23 -20.63 5.49
C ARG A 80 8.95 -19.82 4.42
N LYS A 81 8.20 -19.37 3.42
CA LYS A 81 8.69 -18.55 2.31
C LYS A 81 7.83 -17.32 2.16
N ALA A 82 8.45 -16.19 1.89
CA ALA A 82 7.76 -14.95 1.59
C ALA A 82 8.50 -14.23 0.47
N SER A 83 7.75 -13.61 -0.43
CA SER A 83 8.27 -12.84 -1.55
C SER A 83 7.25 -11.76 -1.93
N PHE A 84 7.67 -10.77 -2.71
CA PHE A 84 6.71 -9.88 -3.35
C PHE A 84 5.76 -10.73 -4.21
N ALA A 85 4.47 -10.43 -4.14
CA ALA A 85 3.49 -11.09 -4.99
C ALA A 85 3.80 -10.78 -6.47
N PRO A 86 3.70 -11.76 -7.38
CA PRO A 86 3.79 -11.47 -8.81
C PRO A 86 2.79 -10.39 -9.20
N ILE A 87 3.18 -9.53 -10.14
CA ILE A 87 2.37 -8.38 -10.57
C ILE A 87 0.98 -8.82 -11.04
N ASP A 88 0.90 -9.86 -11.84
CA ASP A 88 -0.36 -10.40 -12.35
C ASP A 88 -1.28 -10.91 -11.22
N GLU A 89 -0.73 -11.54 -10.19
CA GLU A 89 -1.50 -11.94 -9.01
C GLU A 89 -1.99 -10.73 -8.22
N ALA A 90 -1.10 -9.77 -7.93
CA ALA A 90 -1.46 -8.57 -7.18
C ALA A 90 -2.56 -7.77 -7.89
N VAL A 91 -2.44 -7.57 -9.19
CA VAL A 91 -3.44 -6.88 -10.02
C VAL A 91 -4.74 -7.69 -10.10
N GLY A 92 -4.66 -8.98 -10.40
CA GLY A 92 -5.83 -9.84 -10.56
C GLY A 92 -6.66 -9.98 -9.28
N MET A 93 -6.02 -10.13 -8.13
CA MET A 93 -6.69 -10.33 -6.85
C MET A 93 -7.20 -9.02 -6.23
N SER A 94 -6.49 -7.91 -6.42
CA SER A 94 -6.89 -6.60 -5.90
C SER A 94 -7.93 -5.89 -6.77
N GLY A 95 -7.96 -6.21 -8.07
CA GLY A 95 -8.76 -5.48 -9.04
C GLY A 95 -8.23 -4.08 -9.33
N MET A 96 -6.96 -3.81 -9.00
CA MET A 96 -6.30 -2.52 -9.16
C MET A 96 -5.25 -2.57 -10.26
N GLU A 97 -4.92 -1.40 -10.81
CA GLU A 97 -3.88 -1.30 -11.84
C GLU A 97 -2.48 -1.32 -11.22
N TYR A 98 -1.52 -1.89 -11.94
CA TYR A 98 -0.11 -1.80 -11.57
C TYR A 98 0.32 -0.32 -11.48
N GLY A 99 1.05 0.03 -10.44
CA GLY A 99 1.41 1.42 -10.16
C GLY A 99 0.33 2.22 -9.44
N GLY A 100 -0.87 1.65 -9.25
CA GLY A 100 -1.97 2.26 -8.51
C GLY A 100 -2.41 1.48 -7.28
N ILE A 101 -1.76 0.37 -6.96
CA ILE A 101 -2.17 -0.47 -5.82
C ILE A 101 -2.17 0.33 -4.52
N THR A 102 -3.22 0.17 -3.75
CA THR A 102 -3.48 0.92 -2.52
C THR A 102 -4.03 -0.01 -1.43
N PRO A 103 -3.84 0.30 -0.14
CA PRO A 103 -4.47 -0.48 0.93
C PRO A 103 -5.99 -0.30 0.98
N VAL A 104 -6.53 0.70 0.30
CA VAL A 104 -7.96 1.01 0.32
C VAL A 104 -8.71 0.10 -0.64
N GLY A 105 -9.64 -0.72 -0.13
CA GLY A 105 -10.47 -1.59 -0.96
C GLY A 105 -9.84 -2.92 -1.37
N LEU A 106 -8.84 -3.39 -0.64
CA LEU A 106 -8.26 -4.73 -0.81
C LEU A 106 -9.20 -5.84 -0.30
N PRO A 107 -8.96 -7.11 -0.67
CA PRO A 107 -9.70 -8.23 -0.10
C PRO A 107 -9.72 -8.17 1.43
N ALA A 108 -10.87 -8.41 2.03
CA ALA A 108 -11.08 -8.26 3.47
C ALA A 108 -10.19 -9.17 4.33
N GLU A 109 -9.80 -10.31 3.79
CA GLU A 109 -8.93 -11.28 4.46
C GLU A 109 -7.45 -10.90 4.45
N TRP A 110 -7.05 -9.90 3.66
CA TRP A 110 -5.66 -9.44 3.65
C TRP A 110 -5.42 -8.44 4.78
N PRO A 111 -4.50 -8.72 5.71
CA PRO A 111 -4.09 -7.72 6.68
C PRO A 111 -3.36 -6.57 5.99
N ILE A 112 -3.41 -5.41 6.60
CA ILE A 112 -2.71 -4.20 6.14
C ILE A 112 -1.71 -3.82 7.23
N TRP A 113 -0.42 -3.96 6.94
CA TRP A 113 0.65 -3.60 7.86
C TRP A 113 1.25 -2.28 7.45
N ILE A 114 1.33 -1.36 8.38
CA ILE A 114 1.70 0.03 8.13
C ILE A 114 2.98 0.36 8.88
N ASP A 115 3.96 0.92 8.18
CA ASP A 115 5.16 1.46 8.80
C ASP A 115 4.76 2.60 9.75
N PRO A 116 5.36 2.66 10.96
CA PRO A 116 5.05 3.71 11.94
C PRO A 116 5.17 5.13 11.37
N ARG A 117 6.13 5.37 10.49
CA ARG A 117 6.32 6.69 9.86
C ARG A 117 5.16 7.09 8.96
N VAL A 118 4.52 6.12 8.30
CA VAL A 118 3.30 6.35 7.52
C VAL A 118 2.11 6.60 8.43
N ALA A 119 1.97 5.79 9.47
CA ALA A 119 0.86 5.90 10.42
C ALA A 119 0.84 7.24 11.15
N GLU A 120 2.01 7.83 11.41
CA GLU A 120 2.17 9.11 12.10
C GLU A 120 2.10 10.32 11.15
N ALA A 121 2.08 10.11 9.83
CA ALA A 121 2.06 11.20 8.87
C ALA A 121 0.73 11.96 8.91
N GLU A 122 0.80 13.29 8.92
CA GLU A 122 -0.39 14.14 8.83
C GLU A 122 -1.05 14.03 7.45
N ALA A 123 -0.23 13.89 6.40
CA ALA A 123 -0.68 13.68 5.03
C ALA A 123 0.36 12.84 4.29
N VAL A 124 -0.11 11.86 3.54
CA VAL A 124 0.73 10.98 2.73
C VAL A 124 0.03 10.68 1.40
N CYS A 125 0.79 10.69 0.32
CA CYS A 125 0.31 10.33 -1.01
C CYS A 125 0.37 8.81 -1.19
N ILE A 126 -0.76 8.21 -1.53
CA ILE A 126 -0.87 6.77 -1.78
C ILE A 126 -1.56 6.50 -3.12
N GLY A 127 -1.52 5.24 -3.57
CA GLY A 127 -2.28 4.82 -4.74
C GLY A 127 -3.78 4.96 -4.58
N SER A 128 -4.49 5.03 -5.69
CA SER A 128 -5.95 5.11 -5.76
C SER A 128 -6.61 3.87 -6.35
N GLY A 129 -5.83 2.87 -6.74
CA GLY A 129 -6.27 1.73 -7.52
C GLY A 129 -6.18 1.94 -9.04
N LEU A 130 -5.89 3.15 -9.48
CA LEU A 130 -5.73 3.54 -10.88
C LEU A 130 -4.41 4.29 -11.08
N ARG A 131 -3.83 4.18 -12.28
CA ARG A 131 -2.64 4.96 -12.64
C ARG A 131 -2.95 6.44 -12.88
N SER A 132 -4.20 6.76 -13.19
CA SER A 132 -4.63 8.12 -13.55
C SER A 132 -5.03 9.00 -12.37
N SER A 133 -4.89 8.51 -11.15
CA SER A 133 -5.19 9.28 -9.94
C SER A 133 -4.37 8.83 -8.74
N LYS A 134 -4.33 9.67 -7.72
CA LYS A 134 -3.70 9.39 -6.42
C LYS A 134 -4.62 9.87 -5.32
N LEU A 135 -4.34 9.42 -4.11
CA LEU A 135 -5.00 9.87 -2.89
C LEU A 135 -3.97 10.58 -2.00
N ILE A 136 -4.40 11.66 -1.38
CA ILE A 136 -3.72 12.21 -0.21
C ILE A 136 -4.62 11.93 0.99
N VAL A 137 -4.05 11.35 2.03
CA VAL A 137 -4.80 10.88 3.20
C VAL A 137 -3.91 10.96 4.44
N SER A 138 -4.50 11.13 5.62
CA SER A 138 -3.73 11.05 6.87
C SER A 138 -3.34 9.60 7.19
N GLY A 139 -2.21 9.41 7.84
CA GLY A 139 -1.80 8.10 8.34
C GLY A 139 -2.81 7.51 9.32
N GLY A 140 -3.43 8.34 10.13
CA GLY A 140 -4.50 7.93 11.07
C GLY A 140 -5.72 7.36 10.36
N ASP A 141 -6.12 7.94 9.24
CA ASP A 141 -7.24 7.42 8.44
C ASP A 141 -6.89 6.07 7.80
N VAL A 142 -5.67 5.92 7.28
CA VAL A 142 -5.22 4.62 6.75
C VAL A 142 -5.21 3.55 7.85
N LEU A 143 -4.77 3.91 9.05
CA LEU A 143 -4.78 2.99 10.20
C LEU A 143 -6.19 2.60 10.63
N SER A 144 -7.21 3.37 10.29
CA SER A 144 -8.62 3.05 10.58
C SER A 144 -9.21 2.00 9.63
N LEU A 145 -8.51 1.64 8.56
CA LEU A 145 -8.99 0.60 7.63
C LEU A 145 -9.10 -0.76 8.33
N PRO A 146 -10.10 -1.59 7.96
CA PRO A 146 -10.24 -2.92 8.52
C PRO A 146 -8.99 -3.77 8.30
N GLY A 147 -8.48 -4.39 9.37
CA GLY A 147 -7.28 -5.21 9.31
C GLY A 147 -5.96 -4.43 9.29
N ALA A 148 -6.01 -3.12 9.48
CA ALA A 148 -4.82 -2.27 9.54
C ALA A 148 -4.14 -2.36 10.91
N GLU A 149 -2.81 -2.41 10.89
CA GLU A 149 -1.97 -2.54 12.08
C GLU A 149 -0.63 -1.86 11.83
N VAL A 150 -0.14 -1.13 12.82
CA VAL A 150 1.22 -0.58 12.79
C VAL A 150 2.23 -1.68 13.12
N VAL A 151 3.26 -1.82 12.29
CA VAL A 151 4.30 -2.84 12.48
C VAL A 151 5.67 -2.16 12.53
N ALA A 152 6.26 -2.14 13.72
CA ALA A 152 7.60 -1.60 13.93
C ALA A 152 8.64 -2.40 13.14
N GLY A 153 9.58 -1.72 12.51
CA GLY A 153 10.64 -2.36 11.74
C GLY A 153 10.19 -2.96 10.41
N LEU A 154 8.98 -2.66 9.94
CA LEU A 154 8.43 -3.22 8.70
C LEU A 154 9.30 -2.91 7.49
N ALA A 155 9.90 -1.73 7.46
CA ALA A 155 10.76 -1.28 6.36
C ALA A 155 11.99 -0.52 6.88
N ASN A 156 13.00 -0.45 6.05
CA ASN A 156 14.25 0.26 6.32
C ASN A 156 14.89 0.86 5.05
#